data_552d0582d9a981d78a43cb01bcc0d025
#
_entry.id   552d0582d9a981d78a43cb01bcc0d025
#
_cell.length_a   1.000
_cell.length_b   1.000
_cell.length_c   1.000
_cell.angle_alpha   90.00
_cell.angle_beta   90.00
_cell.angle_gamma   90.00
#
_symmetry.space_group_name_H-M   'P 1'
#
loop_
_entity.id
_entity.type
_entity.pdbx_description
1 polymer ?
#
loop_
_entity_poly.entity_id
_entity_poly.type
_entity_poly.pdbx_seq_one_letter_code
_entity_poly.pdbx_strand_id
1 'polypeptide(L)' 'MLRLSRKAILALEAVVDIACNSKPEPVQSKEIMRRQGVPDRYLEQVMQALVRQGVLKGVRGPRGGYR' A
#
# COMPACT_ATOMS: atom_id res chain seq x y z
N MET A 1 -24.25 2.50 -11.15
CA MET A 1 -22.78 2.54 -11.32
C MET A 1 -22.09 2.67 -9.98
N LEU A 2 -21.12 1.83 -9.74
CA LEU A 2 -20.36 1.88 -8.49
C LEU A 2 -19.41 3.06 -8.49
N ARG A 3 -19.53 3.90 -7.46
CA ARG A 3 -18.60 4.99 -7.25
C ARG A 3 -17.63 4.59 -6.14
N LEU A 4 -16.36 4.53 -6.47
CA LEU A 4 -15.33 4.28 -5.47
C LEU A 4 -14.86 5.63 -4.91
N SER A 5 -14.68 5.69 -3.59
CA SER A 5 -14.08 6.85 -2.97
C SER A 5 -12.61 6.94 -3.37
N ARG A 6 -12.02 8.12 -3.21
CA ARG A 6 -10.59 8.29 -3.45
C ARG A 6 -9.77 7.33 -2.61
N LYS A 7 -10.19 7.11 -1.38
CA LYS A 7 -9.52 6.20 -0.47
C LYS A 7 -9.56 4.77 -1.00
N ALA A 8 -10.71 4.35 -1.55
CA ALA A 8 -10.84 3.01 -2.11
C ALA A 8 -9.98 2.84 -3.37
N ILE A 9 -9.94 3.86 -4.21
CA ILE A 9 -9.12 3.84 -5.41
C ILE A 9 -7.63 3.74 -5.03
N LEU A 10 -7.21 4.55 -4.06
CA LEU A 10 -5.84 4.51 -3.57
C LEU A 10 -5.49 3.14 -2.99
N ALA A 11 -6.42 2.56 -2.24
CA ALA A 11 -6.21 1.22 -1.67
C ALA A 11 -5.99 0.18 -2.77
N LEU A 12 -6.80 0.22 -3.83
CA LEU A 12 -6.65 -0.69 -4.95
C LEU A 12 -5.32 -0.48 -5.67
N GLU A 13 -4.95 0.77 -5.89
CA GLU A 13 -3.67 1.08 -6.53
C GLU A 13 -2.49 0.59 -5.69
N ALA A 14 -2.56 0.75 -4.37
CA ALA A 14 -1.51 0.28 -3.47
C ALA A 14 -1.40 -1.24 -3.50
N VAL A 15 -2.53 -1.94 -3.49
CA VAL A 15 -2.53 -3.41 -3.55
C VAL A 15 -1.91 -3.89 -4.86
N VAL A 16 -2.29 -3.29 -5.98
CA VAL A 16 -1.72 -3.65 -7.28
C VAL A 16 -0.22 -3.36 -7.33
N ASP A 17 0.19 -2.21 -6.81
CA ASP A 17 1.61 -1.84 -6.75
C ASP A 17 2.40 -2.90 -5.99
N ILE A 18 1.91 -3.30 -4.83
CA ILE A 18 2.57 -4.30 -4.00
C ILE A 18 2.58 -5.66 -4.69
N ALA A 19 1.46 -6.05 -5.29
CA ALA A 19 1.38 -7.31 -6.00
C ALA A 19 2.42 -7.41 -7.13
N CYS A 20 2.68 -6.29 -7.80
CA CYS A 20 3.63 -6.25 -8.89
C CYS A 20 5.09 -6.14 -8.45
N ASN A 21 5.34 -5.58 -7.25
CA ASN A 21 6.70 -5.19 -6.86
C ASN A 21 7.20 -5.82 -5.58
N SER A 22 6.42 -6.66 -4.90
CA SER A 22 6.80 -7.18 -3.59
C SER A 22 7.72 -8.40 -3.62
N LYS A 23 8.27 -8.71 -4.76
CA LYS A 23 9.22 -9.83 -4.88
C LYS A 23 10.51 -9.33 -5.47
N PRO A 24 11.65 -9.73 -4.92
CA PRO A 24 11.79 -10.62 -3.75
C PRO A 24 11.56 -9.95 -2.40
N GLU A 25 11.53 -8.61 -2.35
CA GLU A 25 11.45 -7.88 -1.10
C GLU A 25 10.13 -7.14 -0.96
N PRO A 26 9.65 -6.93 0.28
CA PRO A 26 8.45 -6.12 0.50
C PRO A 26 8.59 -4.72 -0.08
N VAL A 27 7.47 -4.10 -0.40
CA VAL A 27 7.44 -2.73 -0.93
C VAL A 27 7.33 -1.74 0.23
N GLN A 28 8.22 -0.78 0.27
CA GLN A 28 8.18 0.28 1.28
C GLN A 28 7.17 1.35 0.88
N SER A 29 6.54 1.96 1.89
CA SER A 29 5.55 3.00 1.64
C SER A 29 6.14 4.18 0.87
N LYS A 30 7.41 4.48 1.06
CA LYS A 30 8.10 5.53 0.30
C LYS A 30 8.04 5.28 -1.21
N GLU A 31 8.18 4.04 -1.62
CA GLU A 31 8.14 3.69 -3.03
C GLU A 31 6.75 3.90 -3.61
N ILE A 32 5.73 3.48 -2.86
CA ILE A 32 4.35 3.66 -3.28
C ILE A 32 4.01 5.13 -3.37
N MET A 33 4.41 5.90 -2.36
CA MET A 33 4.19 7.34 -2.32
C MET A 33 4.80 8.01 -3.55
N ARG A 34 6.02 7.62 -3.91
CA ARG A 34 6.72 8.18 -5.06
C ARG A 34 6.03 7.84 -6.37
N ARG A 35 5.59 6.58 -6.52
CA ARG A 35 4.94 6.14 -7.74
C ARG A 35 3.52 6.69 -7.89
N GLN A 36 2.78 6.75 -6.78
CA GLN A 36 1.38 7.15 -6.81
C GLN A 36 1.18 8.65 -6.56
N GLY A 37 2.19 9.35 -6.10
CA GLY A 37 2.11 10.79 -5.86
C GLY A 37 1.15 11.18 -4.75
N VAL A 38 1.02 10.37 -3.71
CA VAL A 38 0.10 10.64 -2.60
C VAL A 38 0.87 10.99 -1.33
N PRO A 39 0.26 11.79 -0.42
CA PRO A 39 0.89 12.12 0.85
C PRO A 39 1.11 10.87 1.71
N ASP A 40 2.24 10.84 2.40
CA ASP A 40 2.64 9.71 3.22
C ASP A 40 1.61 9.38 4.32
N ARG A 41 1.13 10.41 5.00
CA ARG A 41 0.17 10.22 6.09
C ARG A 41 -1.11 9.52 5.62
N TYR A 42 -1.62 9.95 4.48
CA TYR A 42 -2.82 9.37 3.90
C TYR A 42 -2.59 7.92 3.49
N LEU A 43 -1.46 7.68 2.82
CA LEU A 43 -1.10 6.35 2.38
C LEU A 43 -0.94 5.40 3.56
N GLU A 44 -0.30 5.82 4.64
CA GLU A 44 -0.11 4.97 5.81
C GLU A 44 -1.43 4.54 6.43
N GLN A 45 -2.42 5.43 6.51
CA GLN A 45 -3.73 5.06 7.01
C GLN A 45 -4.37 3.96 6.17
N VAL A 46 -4.25 4.08 4.86
CA VAL A 46 -4.78 3.09 3.92
C VAL A 46 -4.05 1.75 4.08
N MET A 47 -2.74 1.79 4.16
CA MET A 47 -1.93 0.57 4.31
C MET A 47 -2.23 -0.15 5.61
N GLN A 48 -2.37 0.60 6.71
CA GLN A 48 -2.71 0.02 8.01
C GLN A 48 -4.08 -0.64 7.98
N ALA A 49 -5.04 -0.01 7.33
CA ALA A 49 -6.37 -0.60 7.19
C ALA A 49 -6.32 -1.91 6.40
N LEU A 50 -5.53 -1.95 5.33
CA LEU A 50 -5.38 -3.15 4.52
C LEU A 50 -4.72 -4.29 5.30
N VAL A 51 -3.75 -3.96 6.14
CA VAL A 51 -3.13 -4.97 7.00
C VAL A 51 -4.14 -5.52 8.01
N ARG A 52 -4.92 -4.64 8.62
CA ARG A 52 -5.94 -5.08 9.59
C ARG A 52 -7.00 -5.97 8.96
N GLN A 53 -7.31 -5.73 7.70
CA GLN A 53 -8.30 -6.54 6.97
C GLN A 53 -7.70 -7.83 6.41
N GLY A 54 -6.40 -8.04 6.59
CA GLY A 54 -5.75 -9.25 6.10
C GLY A 54 -5.42 -9.25 4.62
N VAL A 55 -5.55 -8.09 3.95
CA VAL A 55 -5.23 -7.97 2.53
C VAL A 55 -3.73 -7.90 2.31
N LEU A 56 -3.04 -7.19 3.21
CA LEU A 56 -1.59 -7.04 3.15
C LEU A 56 -0.95 -7.55 4.42
N LYS A 57 0.35 -7.83 4.33
CA LYS A 57 1.19 -8.16 5.49
C LYS A 57 2.22 -7.07 5.67
N GLY A 58 2.39 -6.63 6.92
CA GLY A 58 3.47 -5.74 7.28
C GLY A 58 4.72 -6.53 7.62
N VAL A 59 5.85 -6.08 7.12
CA VAL A 59 7.15 -6.71 7.39
C VAL A 59 8.03 -5.68 8.07
N ARG A 60 8.56 -6.03 9.23
CA ARG A 60 9.41 -5.14 10.01
C ARG A 60 10.87 -5.27 9.60
N GLY A 61 11.66 -4.27 9.97
CA GLY A 61 13.10 -4.28 9.76
C GLY A 61 13.56 -3.30 8.71
N PRO A 62 14.89 -3.19 8.50
CA PRO A 62 15.46 -2.24 7.54
C PRO A 62 14.99 -2.45 6.12
N ARG A 63 14.67 -3.69 5.77
CA ARG A 63 14.13 -4.04 4.45
C ARG A 63 12.65 -4.37 4.54
N GLY A 64 11.99 -3.83 5.55
CA GLY A 64 10.57 -4.05 5.75
C GLY A 64 9.73 -3.26 4.79
N GLY A 65 8.42 -3.46 4.89
CA GLY A 65 7.44 -2.82 4.03
C GLY A 65 6.18 -3.65 4.01
N TYR A 66 5.58 -3.75 2.84
CA TYR A 66 4.31 -4.47 2.69
C TYR A 66 4.38 -5.49 1.57
N ARG A 67 3.65 -6.57 1.78
CA ARG A 67 3.48 -7.60 0.75
C ARG A 67 2.09 -8.22 0.78
#